data_c2d66584346c6f0dd782450e984ed6e3
#
_entry.id   c2d66584346c6f0dd782450e984ed6e3
#
_cell.length_a   1.000
_cell.length_b   1.000
_cell.length_c   1.000
_cell.angle_alpha   90.00
_cell.angle_beta   90.00
_cell.angle_gamma   90.00
#
_symmetry.space_group_name_H-M   'P 1'
#
loop_
_entity.id
_entity.type
_entity.pdbx_description
1 polymer ?
#
loop_
_entity_poly.entity_id
_entity_poly.type
_entity_poly.pdbx_seq_one_letter_code
_entity_poly.pdbx_strand_id
1 'polypeptide(L)'
;MKNILGISILLAVIFTACQSNETGNSKDVAQDQIYRKYEVSIDEATATATASAVFRFAGDNGTTLKLSSPAKITANGVELIQGTLLFGGAYYRNEDPLGCPANKVELVYADKDGIVLTELFEAGSAAFQEQQDTFHLGKTLSVPFSFSGGDPVDNFEILIRDKENRSLSFYSESNTDKFFQIPGTATDTLAKGELELQIISHKRKNLDNHSTLGGTADFSCSYKPVKVVAVKEDVN
;
A
#
# COMPACT_ATOMS: atom_id res chain seq x y z
N MET A 1 39.76 -39.75 -44.66
CA MET A 1 38.87 -38.62 -44.48
C MET A 1 38.31 -38.71 -43.07
N LYS A 2 38.82 -37.91 -42.15
CA LYS A 2 38.40 -37.90 -40.73
C LYS A 2 37.46 -36.71 -40.51
N ASN A 3 36.23 -37.03 -40.16
CA ASN A 3 35.24 -36.02 -39.76
C ASN A 3 35.52 -35.56 -38.32
N ILE A 4 35.88 -34.29 -38.16
CA ILE A 4 36.01 -33.67 -36.88
C ILE A 4 34.66 -33.00 -36.60
N LEU A 5 33.88 -33.59 -35.69
CA LEU A 5 32.62 -33.06 -35.19
C LEU A 5 32.96 -32.03 -34.11
N GLY A 6 32.84 -30.75 -34.47
CA GLY A 6 33.01 -29.64 -33.51
C GLY A 6 31.78 -29.53 -32.58
N ILE A 7 31.94 -29.90 -31.32
CA ILE A 7 30.94 -29.67 -30.29
C ILE A 7 31.11 -28.23 -29.78
N SER A 8 30.25 -27.33 -30.28
CA SER A 8 30.12 -26.00 -29.73
C SER A 8 29.34 -26.09 -28.41
N ILE A 9 30.05 -26.07 -27.30
CA ILE A 9 29.44 -25.92 -25.97
C ILE A 9 29.03 -24.45 -25.83
N LEU A 10 27.74 -24.20 -26.07
CA LEU A 10 27.11 -22.93 -25.75
C LEU A 10 26.99 -22.81 -24.23
N LEU A 11 27.93 -22.10 -23.60
CA LEU A 11 27.93 -21.80 -22.20
C LEU A 11 26.82 -20.76 -21.94
N ALA A 12 25.60 -21.23 -21.69
CA ALA A 12 24.52 -20.38 -21.21
C ALA A 12 24.86 -19.96 -19.79
N VAL A 13 25.44 -18.79 -19.66
CA VAL A 13 25.58 -18.12 -18.35
C VAL A 13 24.18 -17.71 -17.91
N ILE A 14 23.54 -18.57 -17.11
CA ILE A 14 22.32 -18.24 -16.41
C ILE A 14 22.73 -17.24 -15.32
N PHE A 15 22.55 -15.95 -15.61
CA PHE A 15 22.52 -14.93 -14.56
C PHE A 15 21.27 -15.22 -13.72
N THR A 16 21.39 -16.12 -12.75
CA THR A 16 20.48 -16.12 -11.62
C THR A 16 20.74 -14.80 -10.90
N ALA A 17 19.85 -13.83 -11.10
CA ALA A 17 19.75 -12.70 -10.21
C ALA A 17 19.40 -13.27 -8.82
N CYS A 18 20.42 -13.68 -8.06
CA CYS A 18 20.28 -13.91 -6.65
C CYS A 18 19.82 -12.57 -6.08
N GLN A 19 18.55 -12.45 -5.68
CA GLN A 19 18.17 -11.44 -4.72
C GLN A 19 19.06 -11.65 -3.51
N SER A 20 20.06 -10.79 -3.38
CA SER A 20 20.99 -10.84 -2.25
C SER A 20 20.16 -10.61 -0.98
N ASN A 21 20.06 -11.63 -0.13
CA ASN A 21 19.50 -11.52 1.22
C ASN A 21 20.45 -10.76 2.16
N GLU A 22 21.54 -10.23 1.63
CA GLU A 22 22.50 -9.45 2.39
C GLU A 22 21.90 -8.08 2.74
N THR A 23 22.18 -7.66 3.97
CA THR A 23 21.80 -6.33 4.44
C THR A 23 23.09 -5.51 4.56
N GLY A 24 23.15 -4.43 3.77
CA GLY A 24 24.24 -3.43 3.85
C GLY A 24 23.96 -2.38 4.91
N ASN A 25 24.95 -1.49 5.14
CA ASN A 25 24.75 -0.32 5.98
C ASN A 25 24.65 0.94 5.10
N SER A 26 23.75 1.85 5.43
CA SER A 26 23.54 3.09 4.67
C SER A 26 24.78 4.00 4.66
N LYS A 27 25.64 3.94 5.68
CA LYS A 27 26.88 4.70 5.76
C LYS A 27 27.94 4.27 4.74
N ASP A 28 27.88 3.01 4.26
CA ASP A 28 28.90 2.40 3.41
C ASP A 28 28.59 2.58 1.91
N VAL A 29 27.48 3.26 1.59
CA VAL A 29 27.03 3.51 0.22
C VAL A 29 26.89 5.00 -0.08
N ALA A 30 26.91 5.34 -1.38
CA ALA A 30 26.62 6.70 -1.83
C ALA A 30 25.12 7.01 -1.59
N GLN A 31 24.83 8.16 -0.97
CA GLN A 31 23.45 8.48 -0.54
C GLN A 31 22.52 8.73 -1.74
N ASP A 32 23.04 9.21 -2.85
CA ASP A 32 22.31 9.40 -4.11
C ASP A 32 21.94 8.06 -4.79
N GLN A 33 22.49 6.94 -4.34
CA GLN A 33 22.20 5.59 -4.80
C GLN A 33 21.24 4.82 -3.88
N ILE A 34 20.62 5.49 -2.90
CA ILE A 34 19.65 4.90 -2.00
C ILE A 34 18.24 5.06 -2.60
N TYR A 35 17.63 3.95 -2.97
CA TYR A 35 16.22 3.87 -3.32
C TYR A 35 15.38 3.78 -2.04
N ARG A 36 14.29 4.54 -1.97
CA ARG A 36 13.38 4.60 -0.82
C ARG A 36 12.03 4.02 -1.20
N LYS A 37 11.53 3.09 -0.42
CA LYS A 37 10.16 2.59 -0.57
C LYS A 37 9.41 2.84 0.73
N TYR A 38 8.27 3.54 0.64
CA TYR A 38 7.40 3.83 1.77
C TYR A 38 6.05 3.17 1.58
N GLU A 39 5.45 2.75 2.68
CA GLU A 39 4.06 2.33 2.74
C GLU A 39 3.39 3.07 3.89
N VAL A 40 2.28 3.75 3.61
CA VAL A 40 1.51 4.51 4.59
C VAL A 40 0.05 4.11 4.49
N SER A 41 -0.56 3.76 5.62
CA SER A 41 -1.98 3.45 5.70
C SER A 41 -2.63 4.27 6.79
N ILE A 42 -3.69 5.01 6.46
CA ILE A 42 -4.48 5.81 7.39
C ILE A 42 -5.80 5.08 7.65
N ASP A 43 -6.22 5.02 8.91
CA ASP A 43 -7.55 4.62 9.33
C ASP A 43 -8.29 5.84 9.89
N GLU A 44 -9.24 6.35 9.11
CA GLU A 44 -10.04 7.51 9.49
C GLU A 44 -10.95 7.21 10.69
N ALA A 45 -11.44 5.96 10.84
CA ALA A 45 -12.36 5.61 11.91
C ALA A 45 -11.71 5.71 13.29
N THR A 46 -10.42 5.39 13.38
CA THR A 46 -9.63 5.45 14.61
C THR A 46 -8.73 6.69 14.70
N ALA A 47 -8.67 7.50 13.64
CA ALA A 47 -7.74 8.62 13.46
C ALA A 47 -6.28 8.20 13.70
N THR A 48 -5.91 7.03 13.19
CA THR A 48 -4.57 6.47 13.34
C THR A 48 -3.94 6.17 11.98
N ALA A 49 -2.61 5.99 11.96
CA ALA A 49 -1.87 5.58 10.80
C ALA A 49 -0.80 4.55 11.14
N THR A 50 -0.46 3.76 10.13
CA THR A 50 0.75 2.94 10.11
C THR A 50 1.67 3.43 9.00
N ALA A 51 2.97 3.38 9.25
CA ALA A 51 3.97 3.76 8.28
C ALA A 51 5.11 2.74 8.30
N SER A 52 5.60 2.39 7.11
CA SER A 52 6.79 1.58 6.97
C SER A 52 7.72 2.13 5.89
N ALA A 53 9.00 1.79 6.00
CA ALA A 53 10.03 2.20 5.07
C ALA A 53 11.03 1.08 4.83
N VAL A 54 11.47 0.95 3.59
CA VAL A 54 12.59 0.10 3.17
C VAL A 54 13.56 0.95 2.37
N PHE A 55 14.84 0.80 2.69
CA PHE A 55 15.93 1.46 1.98
C PHE A 55 16.73 0.41 1.22
N ARG A 56 17.08 0.69 -0.04
CA ARG A 56 17.80 -0.25 -0.90
C ARG A 56 18.94 0.47 -1.63
N PHE A 57 20.08 -0.20 -1.78
CA PHE A 57 21.16 0.26 -2.63
C PHE A 57 20.96 -0.23 -4.06
N ALA A 58 21.17 0.64 -5.04
CA ALA A 58 21.11 0.34 -6.48
C ALA A 58 19.70 0.03 -7.02
N GLY A 59 18.63 0.55 -6.40
CA GLY A 59 17.27 0.49 -6.93
C GLY A 59 16.34 -0.45 -6.17
N ASP A 60 15.10 -0.61 -6.67
CA ASP A 60 14.02 -1.34 -5.98
C ASP A 60 14.34 -2.82 -5.71
N ASN A 61 15.13 -3.45 -6.55
CA ASN A 61 15.57 -4.83 -6.38
C ASN A 61 16.96 -4.96 -5.75
N GLY A 62 17.53 -3.87 -5.28
CA GLY A 62 18.86 -3.81 -4.72
C GLY A 62 18.95 -4.37 -3.29
N THR A 63 20.17 -4.36 -2.74
CA THR A 63 20.46 -4.80 -1.37
C THR A 63 19.76 -3.90 -0.36
N THR A 64 19.02 -4.48 0.59
CA THR A 64 18.41 -3.70 1.67
C THR A 64 19.47 -3.11 2.59
N LEU A 65 19.17 -1.91 3.11
CA LEU A 65 20.10 -1.14 3.93
C LEU A 65 19.58 -0.98 5.37
N LYS A 66 20.46 -1.17 6.33
CA LYS A 66 20.27 -0.68 7.70
C LYS A 66 20.71 0.79 7.74
N LEU A 67 19.85 1.64 8.28
CA LEU A 67 20.23 3.02 8.57
C LEU A 67 21.26 3.04 9.71
N SER A 68 22.38 3.69 9.46
CA SER A 68 23.44 3.83 10.45
C SER A 68 23.42 5.28 10.96
N SER A 69 23.49 5.46 12.27
CA SER A 69 23.55 6.80 12.89
C SER A 69 24.55 7.71 12.14
N PRO A 70 24.17 8.98 11.84
CA PRO A 70 22.98 9.70 12.30
C PRO A 70 21.71 9.51 11.43
N ALA A 71 21.76 8.66 10.37
CA ALA A 71 20.61 8.44 9.49
C ALA A 71 19.44 7.82 10.25
N LYS A 72 18.24 8.39 10.05
CA LYS A 72 17.01 7.94 10.69
C LYS A 72 15.77 8.28 9.85
N ILE A 73 14.66 7.62 10.16
CA ILE A 73 13.35 7.92 9.58
C ILE A 73 12.31 8.09 10.68
N THR A 74 11.45 9.10 10.55
CA THR A 74 10.33 9.36 11.46
C THR A 74 9.03 9.47 10.70
N ALA A 75 7.92 9.14 11.37
CA ALA A 75 6.56 9.40 10.89
C ALA A 75 5.82 10.23 11.95
N ASN A 76 5.27 11.37 11.56
CA ASN A 76 4.66 12.34 12.49
C ASN A 76 5.56 12.63 13.72
N GLY A 77 6.87 12.72 13.50
CA GLY A 77 7.85 12.96 14.57
C GLY A 77 8.25 11.74 15.40
N VAL A 78 7.59 10.58 15.24
CA VAL A 78 7.91 9.31 15.92
C VAL A 78 8.92 8.53 15.09
N GLU A 79 10.03 8.11 15.69
CA GLU A 79 11.05 7.32 15.01
C GLU A 79 10.53 5.92 14.66
N LEU A 80 10.73 5.49 13.42
CA LEU A 80 10.37 4.14 12.99
C LEU A 80 11.43 3.14 13.45
N ILE A 81 10.98 2.02 14.00
CA ILE A 81 11.83 1.00 14.58
C ILE A 81 12.28 0.00 13.51
N GLN A 82 13.57 -0.34 13.52
CA GLN A 82 14.11 -1.33 12.62
C GLN A 82 13.62 -2.73 12.96
N GLY A 83 13.08 -3.42 11.94
CA GLY A 83 12.79 -4.86 11.96
C GLY A 83 13.61 -5.62 10.92
N THR A 84 13.42 -6.94 10.88
CA THR A 84 14.06 -7.83 9.91
C THR A 84 12.99 -8.58 9.10
N LEU A 85 13.15 -8.62 7.79
CA LEU A 85 12.29 -9.38 6.88
C LEU A 85 12.53 -10.89 7.05
N LEU A 86 11.54 -11.72 6.67
CA LEU A 86 11.59 -13.19 6.84
C LEU A 86 12.83 -13.86 6.24
N PHE A 87 13.35 -13.34 5.12
CA PHE A 87 14.51 -13.89 4.42
C PHE A 87 15.76 -13.00 4.55
N GLY A 88 15.85 -12.22 5.62
CA GLY A 88 16.87 -11.19 5.79
C GLY A 88 16.42 -9.85 5.21
N GLY A 89 17.26 -8.83 5.35
CA GLY A 89 16.90 -7.46 4.95
C GLY A 89 16.31 -6.66 6.10
N ALA A 90 16.43 -5.34 6.01
CA ALA A 90 15.95 -4.41 7.02
C ALA A 90 14.71 -3.66 6.53
N TYR A 91 13.78 -3.43 7.43
CA TYR A 91 12.67 -2.49 7.25
C TYR A 91 12.51 -1.65 8.51
N TYR A 92 11.74 -0.57 8.41
CA TYR A 92 11.43 0.35 9.51
C TYR A 92 9.93 0.51 9.59
N ARG A 93 9.36 0.51 10.79
CA ARG A 93 7.92 0.74 11.00
C ARG A 93 7.66 1.33 12.38
N ASN A 94 6.48 1.94 12.55
CA ASN A 94 5.96 2.22 13.88
C ASN A 94 5.50 0.90 14.55
N GLU A 95 5.75 0.77 15.85
CA GLU A 95 5.25 -0.36 16.65
C GLU A 95 3.78 -0.16 17.00
N ASP A 96 3.45 1.03 17.52
CA ASP A 96 2.09 1.40 17.85
C ASP A 96 1.48 2.29 16.76
N PRO A 97 0.15 2.26 16.56
CA PRO A 97 -0.52 3.18 15.63
C PRO A 97 -0.21 4.64 15.96
N LEU A 98 0.18 5.40 14.93
CA LEU A 98 0.47 6.82 15.05
C LEU A 98 -0.82 7.62 15.10
N GLY A 99 -0.89 8.67 15.92
CA GLY A 99 -1.95 9.66 15.77
C GLY A 99 -1.89 10.32 14.39
N CYS A 100 -3.04 10.42 13.71
CA CYS A 100 -3.15 10.94 12.36
C CYS A 100 -4.13 12.13 12.30
N PRO A 101 -3.79 13.30 12.88
CA PRO A 101 -4.65 14.46 12.88
C PRO A 101 -4.87 14.93 11.43
N ALA A 102 -6.14 15.25 11.11
CA ALA A 102 -6.55 15.71 9.79
C ALA A 102 -6.17 14.76 8.63
N ASN A 103 -6.08 13.45 8.89
CA ASN A 103 -5.75 12.41 7.90
C ASN A 103 -4.44 12.67 7.16
N LYS A 104 -3.41 13.13 7.90
CA LYS A 104 -2.09 13.48 7.35
C LYS A 104 -0.98 12.70 8.03
N VAL A 105 -0.03 12.21 7.23
CA VAL A 105 1.20 11.59 7.70
C VAL A 105 2.39 12.27 7.05
N GLU A 106 3.31 12.75 7.86
CA GLU A 106 4.59 13.29 7.41
C GLU A 106 5.70 12.27 7.69
N LEU A 107 6.37 11.81 6.62
CA LEU A 107 7.59 11.02 6.74
C LEU A 107 8.81 11.92 6.58
N VAL A 108 9.72 11.84 7.53
CA VAL A 108 10.99 12.62 7.48
C VAL A 108 12.16 11.65 7.55
N TYR A 109 12.91 11.57 6.46
CA TYR A 109 14.17 10.82 6.39
C TYR A 109 15.35 11.78 6.48
N ALA A 110 16.20 11.60 7.47
CA ALA A 110 17.51 12.25 7.54
C ALA A 110 18.58 11.22 7.15
N ASP A 111 19.44 11.58 6.18
CA ASP A 111 20.52 10.72 5.77
C ASP A 111 21.78 10.88 6.67
N LYS A 112 22.85 10.12 6.36
CA LYS A 112 24.11 10.19 7.13
C LYS A 112 24.85 11.53 6.99
N ASP A 113 24.56 12.27 5.93
CA ASP A 113 25.23 13.55 5.63
C ASP A 113 24.40 14.75 6.16
N GLY A 114 23.25 14.46 6.83
CA GLY A 114 22.37 15.46 7.42
C GLY A 114 21.38 16.07 6.44
N ILE A 115 21.24 15.52 5.23
CA ILE A 115 20.22 15.93 4.28
C ILE A 115 18.87 15.39 4.78
N VAL A 116 17.88 16.28 4.86
CA VAL A 116 16.53 15.94 5.33
C VAL A 116 15.57 15.94 4.15
N LEU A 117 14.85 14.84 3.98
CA LEU A 117 13.84 14.64 2.96
C LEU A 117 12.49 14.42 3.62
N THR A 118 11.51 15.23 3.23
CA THR A 118 10.16 15.18 3.79
C THR A 118 9.17 14.79 2.72
N GLU A 119 8.31 13.83 3.05
CA GLU A 119 7.19 13.39 2.23
C GLU A 119 5.89 13.55 3.02
N LEU A 120 4.92 14.25 2.44
CA LEU A 120 3.59 14.42 3.03
C LEU A 120 2.58 13.54 2.29
N PHE A 121 1.76 12.84 3.06
CA PHE A 121 0.62 12.04 2.61
C PHE A 121 -0.65 12.62 3.23
N GLU A 122 -1.58 13.01 2.37
CA GLU A 122 -2.83 13.62 2.80
C GLU A 122 -4.01 12.85 2.19
N ALA A 123 -4.81 12.20 3.03
CA ALA A 123 -6.05 11.58 2.59
C ALA A 123 -7.16 12.62 2.42
N GLY A 124 -7.92 12.47 1.33
CA GLY A 124 -9.18 13.22 1.15
C GLY A 124 -10.27 12.72 2.10
N SER A 125 -11.49 13.07 1.79
CA SER A 125 -12.70 12.57 2.46
C SER A 125 -13.53 11.78 1.47
N ALA A 126 -13.96 10.57 1.84
CA ALA A 126 -14.87 9.75 1.06
C ALA A 126 -16.11 9.39 1.86
N ALA A 127 -17.28 9.40 1.21
CA ALA A 127 -18.53 9.01 1.83
C ALA A 127 -19.47 8.38 0.81
N PHE A 128 -20.28 7.42 1.22
CA PHE A 128 -21.37 6.90 0.41
C PHE A 128 -22.41 7.99 0.19
N GLN A 129 -22.88 8.18 -1.07
CA GLN A 129 -23.78 9.29 -1.43
C GLN A 129 -25.23 9.08 -1.03
N GLU A 130 -25.69 7.83 -1.12
CA GLU A 130 -27.02 7.44 -0.68
C GLU A 130 -26.89 6.23 0.21
N GLN A 131 -27.32 6.31 1.46
CA GLN A 131 -27.47 5.15 2.30
C GLN A 131 -28.61 4.32 1.71
N GLN A 132 -28.26 3.30 0.93
CA GLN A 132 -29.17 2.22 0.68
C GLN A 132 -29.32 1.47 2.00
N ASP A 133 -30.41 1.71 2.71
CA ASP A 133 -30.69 1.01 3.98
C ASP A 133 -30.74 -0.52 3.77
N THR A 134 -30.98 -0.96 2.53
CA THR A 134 -31.15 -2.37 2.16
C THR A 134 -30.23 -2.74 0.99
N PHE A 135 -29.47 -3.79 1.18
CA PHE A 135 -28.57 -4.40 0.20
C PHE A 135 -29.16 -5.72 -0.29
N HIS A 136 -29.55 -5.81 -1.58
CA HIS A 136 -30.19 -7.02 -2.13
C HIS A 136 -29.14 -8.02 -2.61
N LEU A 137 -28.95 -9.11 -1.85
CA LEU A 137 -28.05 -10.21 -2.25
C LEU A 137 -28.56 -10.89 -3.53
N GLY A 138 -27.64 -11.28 -4.40
CA GLY A 138 -27.97 -11.91 -5.69
C GLY A 138 -28.31 -10.93 -6.81
N LYS A 139 -28.42 -9.62 -6.53
CA LYS A 139 -28.62 -8.59 -7.55
C LYS A 139 -27.35 -7.77 -7.78
N THR A 140 -27.12 -7.40 -9.03
CA THR A 140 -26.05 -6.42 -9.34
C THR A 140 -26.42 -5.07 -8.76
N LEU A 141 -25.49 -4.47 -8.04
CA LEU A 141 -25.67 -3.20 -7.33
C LEU A 141 -24.69 -2.17 -7.85
N SER A 142 -25.17 -0.92 -7.94
CA SER A 142 -24.32 0.26 -8.12
C SER A 142 -24.30 1.03 -6.81
N VAL A 143 -23.14 1.14 -6.19
CA VAL A 143 -22.97 1.82 -4.89
C VAL A 143 -22.25 3.14 -5.11
N PRO A 144 -22.98 4.27 -5.16
CA PRO A 144 -22.39 5.57 -5.40
C PRO A 144 -21.68 6.11 -4.15
N PHE A 145 -20.58 6.83 -4.38
CA PHE A 145 -19.83 7.51 -3.32
C PHE A 145 -19.35 8.89 -3.78
N SER A 146 -18.93 9.72 -2.84
CA SER A 146 -18.26 11.00 -3.09
C SER A 146 -16.83 10.93 -2.58
N PHE A 147 -15.96 11.71 -3.22
CA PHE A 147 -14.59 11.91 -2.76
C PHE A 147 -14.18 13.36 -3.02
N SER A 148 -13.48 13.98 -2.05
CA SER A 148 -13.00 15.36 -2.15
C SER A 148 -11.73 15.57 -1.34
N GLY A 149 -10.88 16.50 -1.81
CA GLY A 149 -9.64 16.90 -1.13
C GLY A 149 -8.55 15.83 -1.19
N GLY A 150 -7.48 16.05 -0.44
CA GLY A 150 -6.35 15.16 -0.32
C GLY A 150 -5.49 15.03 -1.59
N ASP A 151 -4.57 14.09 -1.52
CA ASP A 151 -3.74 13.69 -2.65
C ASP A 151 -4.58 13.02 -3.75
N PRO A 152 -4.24 13.19 -5.05
CA PRO A 152 -4.89 12.44 -6.13
C PRO A 152 -4.82 10.93 -5.87
N VAL A 153 -5.91 10.20 -6.14
CA VAL A 153 -6.07 8.77 -5.90
C VAL A 153 -5.98 8.01 -7.22
N ASP A 154 -5.36 6.83 -7.24
CA ASP A 154 -5.27 5.99 -8.44
C ASP A 154 -6.54 5.16 -8.63
N ASN A 155 -7.04 4.55 -7.53
CA ASN A 155 -8.28 3.80 -7.52
C ASN A 155 -8.93 3.79 -6.13
N PHE A 156 -10.18 3.34 -6.10
CA PHE A 156 -10.92 3.09 -4.87
C PHE A 156 -11.29 1.60 -4.79
N GLU A 157 -11.35 1.12 -3.57
CA GLU A 157 -11.82 -0.21 -3.21
C GLU A 157 -13.04 -0.08 -2.29
N ILE A 158 -14.07 -0.89 -2.50
CA ILE A 158 -15.11 -1.13 -1.52
C ILE A 158 -14.86 -2.49 -0.88
N LEU A 159 -14.72 -2.50 0.44
CA LEU A 159 -14.69 -3.70 1.25
C LEU A 159 -16.08 -3.92 1.87
N ILE A 160 -16.66 -5.08 1.64
CA ILE A 160 -17.95 -5.51 2.19
C ILE A 160 -17.69 -6.65 3.16
N ARG A 161 -18.12 -6.52 4.40
CA ARG A 161 -17.94 -7.54 5.44
C ARG A 161 -19.27 -7.89 6.05
N ASP A 162 -19.57 -9.19 6.20
CA ASP A 162 -20.75 -9.67 6.90
C ASP A 162 -20.45 -10.01 8.37
N LYS A 163 -21.51 -10.29 9.12
CA LYS A 163 -21.45 -10.67 10.55
C LYS A 163 -20.66 -11.97 10.83
N GLU A 164 -20.39 -12.78 9.82
CA GLU A 164 -19.60 -14.02 9.91
C GLU A 164 -18.14 -13.78 9.52
N ASN A 165 -17.72 -12.50 9.36
CA ASN A 165 -16.40 -12.05 8.91
C ASN A 165 -16.02 -12.50 7.50
N ARG A 166 -16.99 -12.92 6.67
CA ARG A 166 -16.73 -13.08 5.24
C ARG A 166 -16.63 -11.71 4.60
N SER A 167 -15.66 -11.54 3.71
CA SER A 167 -15.42 -10.27 3.06
C SER A 167 -15.35 -10.42 1.54
N LEU A 168 -15.83 -9.40 0.86
CA LEU A 168 -15.68 -9.20 -0.57
C LEU A 168 -15.05 -7.84 -0.83
N SER A 169 -14.27 -7.76 -1.89
CA SER A 169 -13.56 -6.55 -2.26
C SER A 169 -13.75 -6.29 -3.75
N PHE A 170 -14.08 -5.05 -4.11
CA PHE A 170 -14.27 -4.61 -5.49
C PHE A 170 -13.56 -3.27 -5.69
N TYR A 171 -12.91 -3.13 -6.83
CA TYR A 171 -12.24 -1.89 -7.20
C TYR A 171 -13.11 -1.07 -8.15
N SER A 172 -13.00 0.26 -8.06
CA SER A 172 -13.54 1.15 -9.10
C SER A 172 -12.80 0.91 -10.41
N GLU A 173 -13.50 1.01 -11.54
CA GLU A 173 -12.88 0.85 -12.85
C GLU A 173 -11.91 2.00 -13.17
N SER A 174 -12.13 3.16 -12.58
CA SER A 174 -11.26 4.33 -12.70
C SER A 174 -11.35 5.23 -11.46
N ASN A 175 -10.36 6.12 -11.29
CA ASN A 175 -10.36 7.10 -10.20
C ASN A 175 -11.41 8.23 -10.41
N THR A 176 -11.98 8.34 -11.58
CA THR A 176 -13.06 9.30 -11.91
C THR A 176 -14.44 8.73 -11.60
N ASP A 177 -14.59 7.41 -11.60
CA ASP A 177 -15.85 6.77 -11.29
C ASP A 177 -16.17 6.91 -9.81
N LYS A 178 -17.35 7.40 -9.52
CA LYS A 178 -17.84 7.61 -8.16
C LYS A 178 -18.93 6.61 -7.80
N PHE A 179 -18.79 5.39 -8.27
CA PHE A 179 -19.63 4.24 -7.92
C PHE A 179 -18.84 2.93 -8.03
N PHE A 180 -19.27 1.91 -7.28
CA PHE A 180 -18.80 0.54 -7.41
C PHE A 180 -19.88 -0.30 -8.08
N GLN A 181 -19.50 -1.11 -9.07
CA GLN A 181 -20.36 -2.15 -9.64
C GLN A 181 -20.10 -3.47 -8.93
N ILE A 182 -21.10 -3.97 -8.21
CA ILE A 182 -20.99 -5.19 -7.42
C ILE A 182 -21.86 -6.27 -8.09
N PRO A 183 -21.25 -7.32 -8.69
CA PRO A 183 -22.01 -8.39 -9.33
C PRO A 183 -22.88 -9.15 -8.33
N GLY A 184 -24.12 -9.44 -8.67
CA GLY A 184 -25.05 -10.18 -7.80
C GLY A 184 -24.52 -11.56 -7.43
N THR A 185 -23.87 -12.26 -8.37
CA THR A 185 -23.24 -13.58 -8.13
C THR A 185 -22.18 -13.56 -7.03
N ALA A 186 -21.48 -12.46 -6.87
CA ALA A 186 -20.48 -12.33 -5.80
C ALA A 186 -21.15 -12.17 -4.42
N THR A 187 -22.26 -11.43 -4.34
CA THR A 187 -22.95 -11.17 -3.07
C THR A 187 -23.72 -12.37 -2.53
N ASP A 188 -23.98 -13.40 -3.35
CA ASP A 188 -24.64 -14.64 -2.91
C ASP A 188 -23.89 -15.40 -1.81
N THR A 189 -22.60 -15.15 -1.66
CA THR A 189 -21.73 -15.76 -0.63
C THR A 189 -21.88 -15.12 0.74
N LEU A 190 -22.45 -13.91 0.82
CA LEU A 190 -22.62 -13.15 2.05
C LEU A 190 -23.84 -13.65 2.87
N ALA A 191 -23.76 -13.48 4.19
CA ALA A 191 -24.87 -13.76 5.08
C ALA A 191 -25.94 -12.66 5.00
N LYS A 192 -27.20 -13.06 5.16
CA LYS A 192 -28.32 -12.13 5.44
C LYS A 192 -28.07 -11.39 6.77
N GLY A 193 -28.49 -10.15 6.86
CA GLY A 193 -28.43 -9.33 8.07
C GLY A 193 -27.49 -8.14 7.91
N GLU A 194 -26.85 -7.70 8.99
CA GLU A 194 -25.96 -6.55 8.95
C GLU A 194 -24.73 -6.80 8.09
N LEU A 195 -24.42 -5.86 7.20
CA LEU A 195 -23.18 -5.75 6.45
C LEU A 195 -22.49 -4.45 6.84
N GLU A 196 -21.18 -4.48 6.85
CA GLU A 196 -20.32 -3.31 6.95
C GLU A 196 -19.68 -3.03 5.58
N LEU A 197 -19.83 -1.80 5.10
CA LEU A 197 -19.25 -1.31 3.85
C LEU A 197 -18.21 -0.26 4.18
N GLN A 198 -17.01 -0.42 3.63
CA GLN A 198 -15.91 0.52 3.84
C GLN A 198 -15.28 0.90 2.49
N ILE A 199 -15.05 2.19 2.27
CA ILE A 199 -14.27 2.67 1.12
C ILE A 199 -12.81 2.72 1.53
N ILE A 200 -11.93 2.32 0.63
CA ILE A 200 -10.49 2.47 0.77
C ILE A 200 -9.98 3.16 -0.50
N SER A 201 -9.20 4.22 -0.34
CA SER A 201 -8.49 4.83 -1.45
C SER A 201 -7.07 4.32 -1.52
N HIS A 202 -6.53 4.19 -2.73
CA HIS A 202 -5.18 3.76 -3.00
C HIS A 202 -4.47 4.73 -3.91
N LYS A 203 -3.22 5.02 -3.60
CA LYS A 203 -2.33 5.82 -4.41
C LYS A 203 -0.93 5.27 -4.40
N ARG A 204 -0.30 5.26 -5.56
CA ARG A 204 1.14 5.09 -5.68
C ARG A 204 1.75 6.36 -6.25
N LYS A 205 2.78 6.89 -5.60
CA LYS A 205 3.53 8.04 -6.10
C LYS A 205 5.03 7.74 -6.18
N ASN A 206 5.70 8.39 -7.12
CA ASN A 206 7.15 8.47 -7.10
C ASN A 206 7.55 9.51 -6.06
N LEU A 207 8.58 9.20 -5.27
CA LEU A 207 9.14 10.14 -4.30
C LEU A 207 10.02 11.17 -5.01
N ASP A 208 9.96 12.41 -4.54
CA ASP A 208 10.77 13.48 -5.09
C ASP A 208 12.27 13.24 -4.90
N ASN A 209 13.05 13.71 -5.88
CA ASN A 209 14.37 13.21 -6.17
C ASN A 209 15.47 13.96 -5.44
N HIS A 210 16.00 13.38 -4.36
CA HIS A 210 17.36 13.66 -3.91
C HIS A 210 18.32 12.47 -4.13
N SER A 211 17.83 11.38 -4.72
CA SER A 211 18.68 10.29 -5.21
C SER A 211 18.48 10.10 -6.71
N THR A 212 19.52 9.72 -7.41
CA THR A 212 19.45 9.41 -8.85
C THR A 212 18.52 8.22 -9.14
N LEU A 213 18.24 7.41 -8.12
CA LEU A 213 17.38 6.24 -8.21
C LEU A 213 15.94 6.50 -7.74
N GLY A 214 15.68 7.66 -7.10
CA GLY A 214 14.34 8.04 -6.63
C GLY A 214 13.80 7.15 -5.52
N GLY A 215 12.53 6.81 -5.64
CA GLY A 215 11.81 5.95 -4.71
C GLY A 215 10.32 5.91 -5.04
N THR A 216 9.58 5.09 -4.33
CA THR A 216 8.12 4.98 -4.44
C THR A 216 7.45 5.00 -3.09
N ALA A 217 6.20 5.44 -3.06
CA ALA A 217 5.34 5.30 -1.90
C ALA A 217 3.99 4.72 -2.32
N ASP A 218 3.55 3.70 -1.59
CA ASP A 218 2.20 3.18 -1.63
C ASP A 218 1.43 3.78 -0.44
N PHE A 219 0.34 4.46 -0.73
CA PHE A 219 -0.50 5.15 0.25
C PHE A 219 -1.93 4.67 0.17
N SER A 220 -2.53 4.37 1.30
CA SER A 220 -3.94 4.00 1.40
C SER A 220 -4.64 4.73 2.55
N CYS A 221 -5.95 4.96 2.39
CA CYS A 221 -6.80 5.46 3.47
C CYS A 221 -8.09 4.65 3.52
N SER A 222 -8.34 4.04 4.67
CA SER A 222 -9.60 3.38 5.00
C SER A 222 -10.54 4.40 5.65
N TYR A 223 -11.65 4.69 4.98
CA TYR A 223 -12.64 5.65 5.48
C TYR A 223 -13.59 4.99 6.48
N LYS A 224 -14.32 5.84 7.22
CA LYS A 224 -15.26 5.36 8.22
C LYS A 224 -16.29 4.41 7.60
N PRO A 225 -16.47 3.19 8.14
CA PRO A 225 -17.43 2.24 7.59
C PRO A 225 -18.88 2.66 7.86
N VAL A 226 -19.79 2.19 6.99
CA VAL A 226 -21.24 2.31 7.18
C VAL A 226 -21.88 0.93 7.30
N LYS A 227 -23.01 0.86 8.00
CA LYS A 227 -23.78 -0.37 8.17
C LYS A 227 -25.04 -0.33 7.34
N VAL A 228 -25.32 -1.45 6.65
CA VAL A 228 -26.53 -1.66 5.86
C VAL A 228 -27.13 -3.02 6.17
N VAL A 229 -28.38 -3.26 5.79
CA VAL A 229 -29.05 -4.56 6.00
C VAL A 229 -29.08 -5.34 4.70
N ALA A 230 -28.50 -6.53 4.68
CA ALA A 230 -28.56 -7.45 3.56
C ALA A 230 -29.85 -8.31 3.60
N VAL A 231 -30.60 -8.29 2.53
CA VAL A 231 -31.78 -9.14 2.32
C VAL A 231 -31.56 -10.03 1.09
N LYS A 232 -32.08 -11.24 1.14
CA LYS A 232 -32.17 -12.12 -0.03
C LYS A 232 -33.65 -12.25 -0.38
N GLU A 233 -34.01 -11.94 -1.61
CA GLU A 233 -35.36 -12.18 -2.05
C GLU A 233 -35.58 -13.69 -2.13
N ASP A 234 -36.65 -14.19 -1.50
CA ASP A 234 -37.07 -15.57 -1.68
C ASP A 234 -37.56 -15.69 -3.12
N VAL A 235 -36.88 -16.49 -3.91
CA VAL A 235 -37.35 -16.82 -5.26
C VAL A 235 -38.56 -17.76 -5.07
N ASN A 236 -39.77 -17.20 -5.23
CA ASN A 236 -41.01 -17.97 -5.29
C ASN A 236 -41.09 -18.73 -6.61
#